data_2920ac663373123226211c3def18003a
#
_entry.id   2920ac663373123226211c3def18003a
#
_cell.length_a   1.000
_cell.length_b   1.000
_cell.length_c   1.000
_cell.angle_alpha   90.00
_cell.angle_beta   90.00
_cell.angle_gamma   90.00
#
_symmetry.space_group_name_H-M   'P 1'
#
loop_
_entity.id
_entity.type
_entity.pdbx_description
1 polymer ?
#
loop_
_entity_poly.entity_id
_entity_poly.type
_entity_poly.pdbx_seq_one_letter_code
_entity_poly.pdbx_strand_id
1 'polypeptide(L)'
;MKIDELKKLVQEIVAESRRLSAAHTSEHQAPVNYACVFTHSVSEYEEMIKVTRQLGPMVQDTAMGPVFHIPPLSTVAGTLRLLKIRRPDPKRPERGDADFTVADYEKFKKTYLGRPGFGIIKRAEMEMIELIDPSYNVIAYYSHPTLATVLKLDTVQQKYK
;
A
#
# COMPACT_ATOMS: atom_id res chain seq x y z
N MET A 1 15.08 7.57 13.02
CA MET A 1 15.04 6.72 11.80
C MET A 1 15.75 7.41 10.65
N LYS A 2 16.53 6.66 9.92
CA LYS A 2 17.21 7.16 8.71
C LYS A 2 16.39 6.84 7.47
N ILE A 3 16.61 7.59 6.38
CA ILE A 3 15.93 7.38 5.10
C ILE A 3 16.09 5.94 4.60
N ASP A 4 17.31 5.39 4.68
CA ASP A 4 17.55 4.02 4.21
C ASP A 4 16.84 2.96 5.06
N GLU A 5 16.67 3.21 6.34
CA GLU A 5 15.90 2.33 7.23
C GLU A 5 14.42 2.33 6.84
N LEU A 6 13.86 3.49 6.52
CA LEU A 6 12.48 3.59 6.05
C LEU A 6 12.30 2.87 4.72
N LYS A 7 13.21 3.08 3.77
CA LYS A 7 13.16 2.40 2.46
C LYS A 7 13.19 0.89 2.62
N LYS A 8 14.07 0.39 3.46
CA LYS A 8 14.18 -1.05 3.73
C LYS A 8 12.91 -1.60 4.36
N LEU A 9 12.34 -0.89 5.34
CA LEU A 9 11.08 -1.29 5.97
C LEU A 9 9.96 -1.39 4.93
N VAL A 10 9.83 -0.40 4.05
CA VAL A 10 8.81 -0.39 3.00
C VAL A 10 9.01 -1.55 2.03
N GLN A 11 10.26 -1.84 1.62
CA GLN A 11 10.57 -2.97 0.76
C GLN A 11 10.21 -4.31 1.42
N GLU A 12 10.43 -4.44 2.71
CA GLU A 12 10.05 -5.64 3.48
C GLU A 12 8.53 -5.80 3.58
N ILE A 13 7.80 -4.70 3.79
CA ILE A 13 6.34 -4.71 3.82
C ILE A 13 5.78 -5.18 2.46
N VAL A 14 6.31 -4.66 1.36
CA VAL A 14 5.88 -5.07 0.02
C VAL A 14 6.18 -6.56 -0.23
N ALA A 15 7.37 -7.01 0.15
CA ALA A 15 7.76 -8.41 -0.01
C ALA A 15 6.86 -9.35 0.80
N GLU A 16 6.56 -9.00 2.04
CA GLU A 16 5.68 -9.80 2.90
C GLU A 16 4.24 -9.81 2.39
N SER A 17 3.74 -8.65 1.93
CA SER A 17 2.40 -8.55 1.35
C SER A 17 2.28 -9.37 0.07
N ARG A 18 3.35 -9.43 -0.73
CA ARG A 18 3.38 -10.27 -1.93
C ARG A 18 3.34 -11.75 -1.56
N ARG A 19 4.06 -12.17 -0.51
CA ARG A 19 3.99 -13.55 -0.01
C ARG A 19 2.58 -13.91 0.44
N LEU A 20 1.93 -13.00 1.17
CA LEU A 20 0.54 -13.16 1.59
C LEU A 20 -0.38 -13.34 0.37
N SER A 21 -0.26 -12.45 -0.62
CA SER A 21 -1.02 -12.52 -1.87
C SER A 21 -0.80 -13.84 -2.59
N ALA A 22 0.45 -14.27 -2.73
CA ALA A 22 0.80 -15.51 -3.42
C ALA A 22 0.29 -16.78 -2.72
N ALA A 23 0.15 -16.72 -1.39
CA ALA A 23 -0.39 -17.86 -0.61
C ALA A 23 -1.89 -18.06 -0.82
N HIS A 24 -2.62 -17.02 -1.23
CA HIS A 24 -4.08 -17.05 -1.32
C HIS A 24 -4.63 -16.79 -2.73
N THR A 25 -3.82 -16.35 -3.66
CA THR A 25 -4.25 -16.01 -5.02
C THR A 25 -3.27 -16.52 -6.06
N SER A 26 -3.70 -16.49 -7.32
CA SER A 26 -2.84 -16.76 -8.47
C SER A 26 -2.11 -15.51 -9.00
N GLU A 27 -2.29 -14.36 -8.34
CA GLU A 27 -1.71 -13.08 -8.76
C GLU A 27 -0.26 -12.92 -8.29
N HIS A 28 0.64 -13.75 -8.85
CA HIS A 28 2.05 -13.80 -8.45
C HIS A 28 2.90 -12.67 -9.06
N GLN A 29 2.38 -11.99 -10.09
CA GLN A 29 3.09 -10.96 -10.84
C GLN A 29 2.44 -9.57 -10.73
N ALA A 30 1.37 -9.43 -9.94
CA ALA A 30 0.68 -8.16 -9.81
C ALA A 30 1.62 -7.08 -9.26
N PRO A 31 1.75 -5.92 -9.94
CA PRO A 31 2.64 -4.85 -9.48
C PRO A 31 2.03 -4.11 -8.30
N VAL A 32 2.91 -3.62 -7.41
CA VAL A 32 2.52 -2.73 -6.32
C VAL A 32 2.18 -1.35 -6.90
N ASN A 33 1.11 -0.73 -6.39
CA ASN A 33 0.74 0.63 -6.78
C ASN A 33 0.89 1.64 -5.64
N TYR A 34 0.74 1.23 -4.38
CA TYR A 34 1.19 2.01 -3.24
C TYR A 34 1.39 1.09 -2.03
N ALA A 35 2.08 1.60 -1.01
CA ALA A 35 2.30 0.89 0.24
C ALA A 35 2.02 1.82 1.42
N CYS A 36 1.76 1.23 2.58
CA CYS A 36 1.47 1.94 3.81
C CYS A 36 2.26 1.34 4.97
N VAL A 37 2.88 2.20 5.77
CA VAL A 37 3.48 1.79 7.04
C VAL A 37 2.49 2.11 8.15
N PHE A 38 2.17 1.10 8.98
CA PHE A 38 1.35 1.28 10.18
C PHE A 38 2.27 1.60 11.34
N THR A 39 2.11 2.78 11.91
CA THR A 39 2.86 3.16 13.10
C THR A 39 2.13 2.69 14.35
N HIS A 40 2.90 2.38 15.42
CA HIS A 40 2.35 1.80 16.64
C HIS A 40 2.43 2.72 17.84
N SER A 41 2.96 3.92 17.66
CA SER A 41 2.98 4.97 18.68
C SER A 41 2.98 6.35 18.02
N VAL A 42 2.56 7.37 18.78
CA VAL A 42 2.60 8.75 18.30
C VAL A 42 4.04 9.18 17.99
N SER A 43 4.99 8.79 18.83
CA SER A 43 6.41 9.08 18.63
C SER A 43 6.93 8.48 17.34
N GLU A 44 6.61 7.22 17.07
CA GLU A 44 6.99 6.55 15.82
C GLU A 44 6.36 7.24 14.61
N TYR A 45 5.09 7.60 14.71
CA TYR A 45 4.37 8.31 13.65
C TYR A 45 5.06 9.64 13.31
N GLU A 46 5.33 10.46 14.32
CA GLU A 46 5.98 11.77 14.12
C GLU A 46 7.36 11.62 13.48
N GLU A 47 8.14 10.64 13.93
CA GLU A 47 9.46 10.35 13.38
C GLU A 47 9.38 9.93 11.91
N MET A 48 8.47 9.01 11.56
CA MET A 48 8.31 8.54 10.19
C MET A 48 7.80 9.63 9.25
N ILE A 49 6.88 10.47 9.71
CA ILE A 49 6.41 11.63 8.93
C ILE A 49 7.59 12.55 8.60
N LYS A 50 8.43 12.85 9.59
CA LYS A 50 9.59 13.72 9.41
C LYS A 50 10.55 13.15 8.36
N VAL A 51 10.84 11.86 8.41
CA VAL A 51 11.72 11.19 7.45
C VAL A 51 11.10 11.15 6.07
N THR A 52 9.79 10.83 5.97
CA THR A 52 9.11 10.71 4.69
C THR A 52 9.02 12.05 3.97
N ARG A 53 8.84 13.14 4.70
CA ARG A 53 8.85 14.49 4.13
C ARG A 53 10.16 14.84 3.45
N GLN A 54 11.26 14.26 3.90
CA GLN A 54 12.58 14.44 3.26
C GLN A 54 12.67 13.71 1.91
N LEU A 55 11.84 12.69 1.69
CA LEU A 55 11.81 11.93 0.45
C LEU A 55 10.98 12.61 -0.63
N GLY A 56 9.86 13.22 -0.27
CA GLY A 56 9.01 13.84 -1.27
C GLY A 56 7.79 14.53 -0.67
N PRO A 57 7.00 15.21 -1.51
CA PRO A 57 5.86 15.99 -1.04
C PRO A 57 4.66 15.13 -0.68
N MET A 58 3.87 15.64 0.27
CA MET A 58 2.55 15.09 0.57
C MET A 58 1.61 15.40 -0.60
N VAL A 59 0.92 14.37 -1.11
CA VAL A 59 -0.01 14.49 -2.23
C VAL A 59 -1.47 14.25 -1.84
N GLN A 60 -1.69 13.72 -0.65
CA GLN A 60 -3.03 13.55 -0.07
C GLN A 60 -2.92 13.53 1.45
N ASP A 61 -3.85 14.19 2.12
CA ASP A 61 -3.98 14.08 3.58
C ASP A 61 -5.31 13.40 3.89
N THR A 62 -5.27 12.33 4.67
CA THR A 62 -6.46 11.59 5.08
C THR A 62 -6.52 11.49 6.60
N ALA A 63 -7.71 11.21 7.14
CA ALA A 63 -7.90 11.02 8.58
C ALA A 63 -6.99 9.93 9.15
N MET A 64 -6.68 8.90 8.34
CA MET A 64 -5.80 7.80 8.76
C MET A 64 -4.31 8.13 8.64
N GLY A 65 -3.96 9.10 7.81
CA GLY A 65 -2.58 9.54 7.62
C GLY A 65 -2.33 10.07 6.21
N PRO A 66 -1.21 10.78 6.02
CA PRO A 66 -0.87 11.37 4.73
C PRO A 66 -0.24 10.38 3.76
N VAL A 67 -0.41 10.68 2.46
CA VAL A 67 0.23 9.98 1.35
C VAL A 67 1.28 10.90 0.75
N PHE A 68 2.46 10.34 0.48
CA PHE A 68 3.61 11.06 -0.08
C PHE A 68 3.96 10.50 -1.45
N HIS A 69 4.35 11.39 -2.37
CA HIS A 69 4.97 11.00 -3.63
C HIS A 69 6.48 10.95 -3.42
N ILE A 70 7.03 9.74 -3.45
CA ILE A 70 8.46 9.51 -3.18
C ILE A 70 9.23 9.24 -4.47
N PRO A 71 10.56 9.42 -4.48
CA PRO A 71 11.37 8.95 -5.61
C PRO A 71 11.17 7.46 -5.84
N PRO A 72 11.32 6.98 -7.09
CA PRO A 72 11.13 5.57 -7.41
C PRO A 72 11.91 4.65 -6.48
N LEU A 73 11.19 3.78 -5.78
CA LEU A 73 11.77 2.77 -4.89
C LEU A 73 11.55 1.39 -5.50
N SER A 74 12.64 0.68 -5.78
CA SER A 74 12.55 -0.70 -6.29
C SER A 74 12.05 -1.65 -5.22
N THR A 75 11.11 -2.50 -5.58
CA THR A 75 10.59 -3.56 -4.72
C THR A 75 10.51 -4.88 -5.49
N VAL A 76 10.27 -5.98 -4.79
CA VAL A 76 10.04 -7.28 -5.41
C VAL A 76 8.79 -7.30 -6.31
N ALA A 77 7.90 -6.33 -6.15
CA ALA A 77 6.65 -6.22 -6.92
C ALA A 77 6.65 -4.98 -7.83
N GLY A 78 7.83 -4.52 -8.25
CA GLY A 78 7.98 -3.36 -9.14
C GLY A 78 8.31 -2.07 -8.41
N THR A 79 8.18 -0.97 -9.12
CA THR A 79 8.57 0.35 -8.63
C THR A 79 7.46 1.01 -7.82
N LEU A 80 7.79 1.41 -6.60
CA LEU A 80 6.87 2.11 -5.70
C LEU A 80 7.13 3.62 -5.77
N ARG A 81 6.05 4.41 -5.87
CA ARG A 81 6.11 5.87 -5.92
C ARG A 81 5.21 6.56 -4.92
N LEU A 82 4.27 5.83 -4.31
CA LEU A 82 3.32 6.38 -3.34
C LEU A 82 3.47 5.63 -2.01
N LEU A 83 3.69 6.40 -0.94
CA LEU A 83 3.87 5.86 0.41
C LEU A 83 2.96 6.59 1.38
N LYS A 84 2.13 5.83 2.09
CA LYS A 84 1.28 6.32 3.17
C LYS A 84 1.90 5.99 4.52
N ILE A 85 1.84 6.93 5.44
CA ILE A 85 2.21 6.70 6.84
C ILE A 85 0.92 6.80 7.65
N ARG A 86 0.52 5.70 8.27
CA ARG A 86 -0.74 5.61 8.99
C ARG A 86 -0.55 5.92 10.48
N ARG A 87 -1.47 6.73 11.01
CA ARG A 87 -1.53 7.01 12.45
C ARG A 87 -1.76 5.72 13.24
N PRO A 88 -1.30 5.66 14.51
CA PRO A 88 -1.52 4.47 15.34
C PRO A 88 -3.00 4.13 15.45
N ASP A 89 -3.31 2.83 15.30
CA ASP A 89 -4.64 2.28 15.46
C ASP A 89 -4.52 0.96 16.24
N PRO A 90 -5.05 0.90 17.49
CA PRO A 90 -4.95 -0.33 18.31
C PRO A 90 -5.57 -1.56 17.66
N LYS A 91 -6.48 -1.36 16.70
CA LYS A 91 -7.13 -2.45 15.97
C LYS A 91 -6.29 -3.00 14.83
N ARG A 92 -5.13 -2.38 14.54
CA ARG A 92 -4.26 -2.73 13.42
C ARG A 92 -2.84 -3.01 13.93
N PRO A 93 -2.59 -4.25 14.41
CA PRO A 93 -1.27 -4.63 14.94
C PRO A 93 -0.24 -4.90 13.83
N GLU A 94 -0.68 -5.04 12.58
CA GLU A 94 0.19 -5.31 11.44
C GLU A 94 1.20 -4.18 11.24
N ARG A 95 2.28 -4.45 10.54
CA ARG A 95 3.32 -3.45 10.27
C ARG A 95 2.98 -2.54 9.09
N GLY A 96 2.15 -3.03 8.18
CA GLY A 96 1.76 -2.24 7.03
C GLY A 96 0.96 -3.03 6.02
N ASP A 97 0.79 -2.42 4.85
CA ASP A 97 0.14 -3.05 3.70
C ASP A 97 0.81 -2.65 2.40
N ALA A 98 0.54 -3.44 1.37
CA ALA A 98 0.80 -3.07 -0.01
C ALA A 98 -0.47 -3.28 -0.82
N ASP A 99 -0.68 -2.40 -1.80
CA ASP A 99 -1.81 -2.44 -2.72
C ASP A 99 -1.32 -2.87 -4.09
N PHE A 100 -1.94 -3.89 -4.65
CA PHE A 100 -1.54 -4.49 -5.92
C PHE A 100 -2.57 -4.20 -7.01
N THR A 101 -2.08 -4.04 -8.25
CA THR A 101 -2.91 -3.87 -9.43
C THR A 101 -3.09 -5.20 -10.12
N VAL A 102 -4.32 -5.69 -10.21
CA VAL A 102 -4.64 -6.91 -10.94
C VAL A 102 -5.14 -6.56 -12.34
N ALA A 103 -4.82 -7.43 -13.31
CA ALA A 103 -5.14 -7.16 -14.72
C ALA A 103 -6.66 -7.13 -14.98
N ASP A 104 -7.41 -7.99 -14.30
CA ASP A 104 -8.87 -8.06 -14.43
C ASP A 104 -9.49 -8.04 -13.02
N TYR A 105 -9.78 -6.84 -12.55
CA TYR A 105 -10.30 -6.63 -11.20
C TYR A 105 -11.65 -7.33 -10.97
N GLU A 106 -12.58 -7.25 -11.94
CA GLU A 106 -13.89 -7.86 -11.77
C GLU A 106 -13.82 -9.39 -11.68
N LYS A 107 -12.95 -10.00 -12.48
CA LYS A 107 -12.69 -11.45 -12.41
C LYS A 107 -12.04 -11.83 -11.08
N PHE A 108 -11.06 -11.04 -10.62
CA PHE A 108 -10.42 -11.23 -9.33
C PHE A 108 -11.43 -11.17 -8.19
N LYS A 109 -12.29 -10.16 -8.19
CA LYS A 109 -13.35 -9.98 -7.21
C LYS A 109 -14.29 -11.19 -7.18
N LYS A 110 -14.75 -11.65 -8.34
CA LYS A 110 -15.63 -12.83 -8.42
C LYS A 110 -14.96 -14.10 -7.91
N THR A 111 -13.67 -14.25 -8.16
CA THR A 111 -12.91 -15.44 -7.79
C THR A 111 -12.64 -15.49 -6.30
N TYR A 112 -12.27 -14.39 -5.68
CA TYR A 112 -11.71 -14.39 -4.32
C TYR A 112 -12.62 -13.81 -3.25
N LEU A 113 -13.45 -12.80 -3.57
CA LEU A 113 -14.34 -12.22 -2.56
C LEU A 113 -15.36 -13.29 -2.11
N GLY A 114 -15.41 -13.52 -0.83
CA GLY A 114 -16.23 -14.60 -0.25
C GLY A 114 -15.40 -15.75 0.30
N ARG A 115 -14.12 -15.86 -0.09
CA ARG A 115 -13.19 -16.80 0.52
C ARG A 115 -12.70 -16.27 1.87
N PRO A 116 -12.30 -17.15 2.80
CA PRO A 116 -11.79 -16.72 4.10
C PRO A 116 -10.63 -15.73 3.95
N GLY A 117 -10.64 -14.66 4.76
CA GLY A 117 -9.61 -13.64 4.76
C GLY A 117 -9.86 -12.47 3.81
N PHE A 118 -10.78 -12.63 2.84
CA PHE A 118 -11.10 -11.60 1.87
C PHE A 118 -12.30 -10.76 2.31
N GLY A 119 -12.17 -9.44 2.15
CA GLY A 119 -13.25 -8.49 2.41
C GLY A 119 -13.24 -7.39 1.36
N ILE A 120 -14.26 -6.53 1.37
CA ILE A 120 -14.36 -5.42 0.44
C ILE A 120 -14.49 -4.11 1.21
N ILE A 121 -13.79 -3.08 0.74
CA ILE A 121 -13.85 -1.73 1.26
C ILE A 121 -14.27 -0.82 0.11
N LYS A 122 -15.40 -0.12 0.28
CA LYS A 122 -15.90 0.83 -0.72
C LYS A 122 -15.67 2.25 -0.26
N ARG A 123 -15.07 3.05 -1.13
CA ARG A 123 -14.88 4.49 -0.96
C ARG A 123 -15.64 5.22 -2.05
N ALA A 124 -15.77 6.56 -1.92
CA ALA A 124 -16.48 7.37 -2.93
C ALA A 124 -15.83 7.28 -4.32
N GLU A 125 -14.50 7.16 -4.37
CA GLU A 125 -13.72 7.25 -5.60
C GLU A 125 -13.09 5.93 -6.04
N MET A 126 -13.08 4.93 -5.17
CA MET A 126 -12.42 3.65 -5.43
C MET A 126 -13.01 2.54 -4.56
N GLU A 127 -12.79 1.33 -5.00
CA GLU A 127 -13.11 0.12 -4.27
C GLU A 127 -11.83 -0.69 -4.08
N MET A 128 -11.70 -1.41 -2.98
CA MET A 128 -10.55 -2.29 -2.77
C MET A 128 -10.98 -3.59 -2.11
N ILE A 129 -10.32 -4.67 -2.51
CA ILE A 129 -10.42 -5.96 -1.87
C ILE A 129 -9.29 -6.06 -0.86
N GLU A 130 -9.60 -6.49 0.34
CA GLU A 130 -8.67 -6.64 1.45
C GLU A 130 -8.43 -8.13 1.71
N LEU A 131 -7.17 -8.51 1.89
CA LEU A 131 -6.78 -9.87 2.28
C LEU A 131 -6.01 -9.80 3.59
N ILE A 132 -6.59 -10.42 4.62
CA ILE A 132 -6.00 -10.52 5.95
C ILE A 132 -5.80 -11.99 6.31
N ASP A 133 -4.60 -12.34 6.74
CA ASP A 133 -4.26 -13.65 7.31
C ASP A 133 -3.40 -13.37 8.55
N PRO A 134 -3.86 -13.74 9.76
CA PRO A 134 -3.13 -13.46 11.00
C PRO A 134 -1.73 -14.07 11.07
N SER A 135 -1.41 -15.03 10.19
CA SER A 135 -0.05 -15.60 10.09
C SER A 135 0.96 -14.62 9.49
N TYR A 136 0.50 -13.51 8.90
CA TYR A 136 1.34 -12.49 8.29
C TYR A 136 1.23 -11.19 9.08
N ASN A 137 2.32 -10.44 9.16
CA ASN A 137 2.37 -9.14 9.85
C ASN A 137 2.04 -7.98 8.89
N VAL A 138 1.29 -8.24 7.84
CA VAL A 138 0.91 -7.27 6.81
C VAL A 138 -0.48 -7.59 6.27
N ILE A 139 -1.05 -6.62 5.57
CA ILE A 139 -2.30 -6.77 4.80
C ILE A 139 -1.98 -6.61 3.32
N ALA A 140 -2.68 -7.33 2.46
CA ALA A 140 -2.64 -7.09 1.02
C ALA A 140 -3.98 -6.48 0.56
N TYR A 141 -3.88 -5.47 -0.31
CA TYR A 141 -5.04 -4.83 -0.92
C TYR A 141 -4.96 -4.92 -2.44
N TYR A 142 -6.11 -4.83 -3.08
CA TYR A 142 -6.26 -4.80 -4.54
C TYR A 142 -7.30 -3.74 -4.85
N SER A 143 -6.86 -2.55 -5.26
CA SER A 143 -7.76 -1.41 -5.48
C SER A 143 -8.07 -1.18 -6.95
N HIS A 144 -9.26 -0.62 -7.20
CA HIS A 144 -9.73 -0.26 -8.54
C HIS A 144 -10.66 0.95 -8.43
N PRO A 145 -10.35 2.06 -9.11
CA PRO A 145 -9.06 2.38 -9.74
C PRO A 145 -7.93 2.50 -8.71
N THR A 146 -6.67 2.59 -9.19
CA THR A 146 -5.53 2.74 -8.29
C THR A 146 -5.50 4.13 -7.65
N LEU A 147 -4.78 4.26 -6.54
CA LEU A 147 -4.61 5.55 -5.88
C LEU A 147 -3.95 6.59 -6.80
N ALA A 148 -2.97 6.18 -7.62
CA ALA A 148 -2.33 7.07 -8.58
C ALA A 148 -3.35 7.63 -9.59
N THR A 149 -4.28 6.81 -10.05
CA THR A 149 -5.36 7.25 -10.95
C THR A 149 -6.29 8.23 -10.24
N VAL A 150 -6.72 7.94 -9.02
CA VAL A 150 -7.57 8.82 -8.22
C VAL A 150 -6.91 10.18 -8.01
N LEU A 151 -5.60 10.19 -7.74
CA LEU A 151 -4.83 11.41 -7.52
C LEU A 151 -4.34 12.06 -8.84
N LYS A 152 -4.64 11.45 -10.00
CA LYS A 152 -4.25 11.93 -11.34
C LYS A 152 -2.73 12.02 -11.54
N LEU A 153 -1.97 11.20 -10.84
CA LEU A 153 -0.50 11.20 -10.89
C LEU A 153 0.03 10.40 -12.07
N ASP A 154 -0.67 9.35 -12.50
CA ASP A 154 -0.31 8.56 -13.68
C ASP A 154 -0.30 9.42 -14.95
N THR A 155 -1.28 10.31 -15.12
CA THR A 155 -1.35 11.27 -16.24
C THR A 155 -0.17 12.24 -16.21
N VAL A 156 0.18 12.76 -15.03
CA VAL A 156 1.33 13.67 -14.87
C VAL A 156 2.63 12.95 -15.17
N GLN A 157 2.80 11.72 -14.72
CA GLN A 157 3.99 10.92 -14.98
C GLN A 157 4.19 10.61 -16.46
N GLN A 158 3.12 10.33 -17.20
CA GLN A 158 3.17 10.12 -18.65
C GLN A 158 3.63 11.36 -19.39
N LYS A 159 3.28 12.54 -18.90
CA LYS A 159 3.62 13.82 -19.51
C LYS A 159 5.12 14.12 -19.44
N TYR A 160 5.84 13.58 -18.46
CA TYR A 160 7.26 13.86 -18.23
C TYR A 160 8.19 12.68 -18.55
N LYS A 161 7.67 11.67 -19.18
CA LYS A 161 8.49 10.53 -19.63
C LYS A 161 9.28 10.86 -20.89
#